data_eff84b1761b576f3845122c7c1a483af
#
_entry.id   eff84b1761b576f3845122c7c1a483af
#
_cell.length_a   1.000
_cell.length_b   1.000
_cell.length_c   1.000
_cell.angle_alpha   90.00
_cell.angle_beta   90.00
_cell.angle_gamma   90.00
#
_symmetry.space_group_name_H-M   'P 1'
#
loop_
_entity.id
_entity.type
_entity.pdbx_description
1 polymer ?
#
loop_
_entity_poly.entity_id
_entity_poly.type
_entity_poly.pdbx_seq_one_letter_code
_entity_poly.pdbx_strand_id
1 'polypeptide(L)'
;GILCTCRTDNSAAAEGASKLCEAVGDDGEIALIVHDSVSENGKERENGIKEEIEKNHPGVTVVETIYMDKLDEMKRSAVAEQLGIDLEKITAAAEEAQEEQAAAQEENSGEENAAESGSEDASEEESEELEQVDAQAESMSDADVIAYYLGKHPELKGCFGTNDASTQLAVSALDTAGMTDAVTVMGFDAGADQLASLESGDVDGLVVQNPFGMLYATVIAGARTVLEIGNEAEVDTGYVWVDQSNMEDDNIQAFLYE
;
A
#
# COMPACT_ATOMS: atom_id res chain seq x y z
N GLY A 1 -20.93 10.06 15.86
CA GLY A 1 -19.54 10.29 16.31
C GLY A 1 -18.88 8.96 16.69
N ILE A 2 -17.57 8.92 16.73
CA ILE A 2 -16.81 7.78 17.24
C ILE A 2 -17.02 7.70 18.75
N LEU A 3 -17.38 6.51 19.26
CA LEU A 3 -17.63 6.29 20.68
C LEU A 3 -16.37 5.89 21.44
N CYS A 4 -15.51 5.10 20.77
CA CYS A 4 -14.26 4.56 21.27
C CYS A 4 -13.47 3.99 20.08
N THR A 5 -12.17 4.10 20.10
CA THR A 5 -11.26 3.38 19.18
C THR A 5 -10.65 2.19 19.92
N CYS A 6 -10.83 0.99 19.39
CA CYS A 6 -10.37 -0.27 20.01
C CYS A 6 -9.41 -0.96 19.07
N ARG A 7 -8.11 -0.59 19.11
CA ARG A 7 -7.07 -1.09 18.21
C ARG A 7 -5.66 -0.84 18.74
N THR A 8 -4.67 -1.40 18.07
CA THR A 8 -3.25 -1.30 18.43
C THR A 8 -2.40 -1.18 17.16
N ASP A 9 -2.67 -0.15 16.32
CA ASP A 9 -2.03 -0.07 14.99
C ASP A 9 -0.58 0.41 15.04
N ASN A 10 -0.31 1.55 15.72
CA ASN A 10 1.03 2.16 15.75
C ASN A 10 2.07 1.28 16.44
N SER A 11 1.82 0.85 17.68
CA SER A 11 2.77 0.05 18.46
C SER A 11 2.97 -1.35 17.89
N ALA A 12 1.92 -1.95 17.32
CA ALA A 12 2.00 -3.24 16.64
C ALA A 12 2.88 -3.15 15.38
N ALA A 13 2.70 -2.09 14.59
CA ALA A 13 3.52 -1.85 13.40
C ALA A 13 4.99 -1.54 13.75
N ALA A 14 5.24 -0.82 14.84
CA ALA A 14 6.58 -0.57 15.36
C ALA A 14 7.29 -1.88 15.75
N GLU A 15 6.60 -2.82 16.41
CA GLU A 15 7.16 -4.16 16.71
C GLU A 15 7.55 -4.91 15.43
N GLY A 16 6.66 -4.93 14.43
CA GLY A 16 6.95 -5.57 13.14
C GLY A 16 8.14 -4.93 12.42
N ALA A 17 8.25 -3.60 12.47
CA ALA A 17 9.38 -2.87 11.91
C ALA A 17 10.68 -3.20 12.62
N SER A 18 10.67 -3.28 13.96
CA SER A 18 11.84 -3.68 14.74
C SER A 18 12.32 -5.08 14.36
N LYS A 19 11.39 -6.04 14.21
CA LYS A 19 11.70 -7.40 13.76
C LYS A 19 12.31 -7.43 12.35
N LEU A 20 11.74 -6.65 11.43
CA LEU A 20 12.29 -6.54 10.07
C LEU A 20 13.70 -5.96 10.09
N CYS A 21 13.93 -4.86 10.83
CA CYS A 21 15.23 -4.23 10.95
C CYS A 21 16.29 -5.17 11.54
N GLU A 22 15.94 -5.92 12.59
CA GLU A 22 16.82 -6.96 13.18
C GLU A 22 17.16 -8.05 12.14
N ALA A 23 16.17 -8.49 11.35
CA ALA A 23 16.37 -9.55 10.35
C ALA A 23 17.26 -9.08 9.18
N VAL A 24 17.13 -7.84 8.73
CA VAL A 24 17.99 -7.27 7.68
C VAL A 24 19.36 -6.82 8.21
N GLY A 25 19.60 -6.92 9.54
CA GLY A 25 20.90 -6.67 10.18
C GLY A 25 21.13 -5.21 10.55
N ASP A 26 20.06 -4.45 10.83
CA ASP A 26 20.09 -3.02 11.23
C ASP A 26 20.83 -2.10 10.24
N ASP A 27 21.04 -2.53 9.01
CA ASP A 27 21.68 -1.79 7.94
C ASP A 27 21.18 -2.30 6.59
N GLY A 28 20.40 -1.51 5.90
CA GLY A 28 19.89 -1.89 4.58
C GLY A 28 18.71 -1.09 4.09
N GLU A 29 18.30 -1.44 2.89
CA GLU A 29 17.13 -0.85 2.23
C GLU A 29 15.90 -1.72 2.47
N ILE A 30 14.78 -1.09 2.78
CA ILE A 30 13.49 -1.75 2.91
C ILE A 30 12.41 -1.00 2.13
N ALA A 31 11.36 -1.72 1.73
CA ALA A 31 10.17 -1.17 1.10
C ALA A 31 8.92 -1.38 1.97
N LEU A 32 7.98 -0.45 1.88
CA LEU A 32 6.67 -0.54 2.54
C LEU A 32 5.58 -0.67 1.48
N ILE A 33 4.70 -1.64 1.63
CA ILE A 33 3.45 -1.76 0.87
C ILE A 33 2.30 -1.42 1.82
N VAL A 34 1.78 -0.22 1.66
CA VAL A 34 0.73 0.34 2.53
C VAL A 34 -0.63 0.13 1.89
N HIS A 35 -1.58 -0.40 2.65
CA HIS A 35 -2.89 -0.77 2.11
C HIS A 35 -3.73 0.41 1.60
N ASP A 36 -3.56 1.61 2.12
CA ASP A 36 -4.09 2.85 1.55
C ASP A 36 -3.43 4.08 2.17
N SER A 37 -3.53 5.22 1.47
CA SER A 37 -2.95 6.50 1.88
C SER A 37 -3.86 7.37 2.75
N VAL A 38 -5.12 6.98 2.97
CA VAL A 38 -6.16 7.86 3.52
C VAL A 38 -6.71 7.41 4.87
N SER A 39 -6.79 6.09 5.12
CA SER A 39 -7.33 5.54 6.37
C SER A 39 -6.45 5.86 7.57
N GLU A 40 -7.07 5.98 8.73
CA GLU A 40 -6.35 6.25 9.98
C GLU A 40 -5.42 5.10 10.36
N ASN A 41 -5.89 3.85 10.22
CA ASN A 41 -5.06 2.69 10.52
C ASN A 41 -3.89 2.55 9.56
N GLY A 42 -4.05 2.86 8.26
CA GLY A 42 -2.95 2.89 7.30
C GLY A 42 -1.87 3.87 7.72
N LYS A 43 -2.26 5.10 8.07
CA LYS A 43 -1.35 6.14 8.54
C LYS A 43 -0.67 5.79 9.88
N GLU A 44 -1.41 5.22 10.82
CA GLU A 44 -0.83 4.84 12.11
C GLU A 44 0.17 3.70 11.99
N ARG A 45 -0.09 2.70 11.12
CA ARG A 45 0.86 1.61 10.84
C ARG A 45 2.11 2.14 10.15
N GLU A 46 1.95 2.95 9.11
CA GLU A 46 3.07 3.59 8.42
C GLU A 46 3.91 4.46 9.37
N ASN A 47 3.27 5.29 10.19
CA ASN A 47 3.96 6.13 11.15
C ASN A 47 4.70 5.30 12.21
N GLY A 48 4.08 4.25 12.74
CA GLY A 48 4.72 3.35 13.70
C GLY A 48 5.99 2.71 13.15
N ILE A 49 5.95 2.26 11.88
CA ILE A 49 7.11 1.71 11.20
C ILE A 49 8.21 2.76 11.06
N LYS A 50 7.89 3.94 10.51
CA LYS A 50 8.87 5.00 10.23
C LYS A 50 9.49 5.58 11.50
N GLU A 51 8.70 5.81 12.54
CA GLU A 51 9.17 6.30 13.83
C GLU A 51 10.09 5.30 14.52
N GLU A 52 9.77 3.99 14.47
CA GLU A 52 10.61 2.93 15.02
C GLU A 52 11.97 2.89 14.33
N ILE A 53 11.97 2.92 12.99
CA ILE A 53 13.20 2.91 12.19
C ILE A 53 14.05 4.15 12.51
N GLU A 54 13.48 5.33 12.44
CA GLU A 54 14.20 6.58 12.67
C GLU A 54 14.85 6.62 14.06
N LYS A 55 14.15 6.12 15.07
CA LYS A 55 14.57 6.21 16.46
C LYS A 55 15.56 5.12 16.87
N ASN A 56 15.33 3.88 16.44
CA ASN A 56 16.00 2.71 16.96
C ASN A 56 16.89 2.00 15.93
N HIS A 57 16.64 2.18 14.62
CA HIS A 57 17.36 1.51 13.53
C HIS A 57 17.87 2.50 12.46
N PRO A 58 18.65 3.52 12.83
CA PRO A 58 19.05 4.61 11.93
C PRO A 58 19.93 4.19 10.75
N GLY A 59 20.39 2.94 10.70
CA GLY A 59 21.10 2.38 9.56
C GLY A 59 20.16 1.81 8.48
N VAL A 60 18.88 1.62 8.78
CA VAL A 60 17.88 1.13 7.83
C VAL A 60 17.21 2.30 7.12
N THR A 61 17.05 2.18 5.81
CA THR A 61 16.43 3.22 4.97
C THR A 61 15.17 2.68 4.29
N VAL A 62 14.05 3.38 4.44
CA VAL A 62 12.86 3.13 3.62
C VAL A 62 13.09 3.77 2.26
N VAL A 63 13.36 2.95 1.23
CA VAL A 63 13.66 3.42 -0.13
C VAL A 63 12.42 3.54 -1.01
N GLU A 64 11.37 2.79 -0.68
CA GLU A 64 10.12 2.82 -1.43
C GLU A 64 8.92 2.71 -0.47
N THR A 65 7.87 3.49 -0.72
CA THR A 65 6.58 3.40 -0.03
C THR A 65 5.48 3.37 -1.08
N ILE A 66 4.85 2.23 -1.25
CA ILE A 66 3.82 1.99 -2.26
C ILE A 66 2.45 1.91 -1.57
N TYR A 67 1.52 2.73 -2.03
CA TYR A 67 0.14 2.72 -1.54
C TYR A 67 -0.76 1.97 -2.53
N MET A 68 -1.51 0.98 -2.05
CA MET A 68 -2.36 0.16 -2.92
C MET A 68 -3.48 0.95 -3.60
N ASP A 69 -3.95 2.03 -2.99
CA ASP A 69 -4.94 2.95 -3.59
C ASP A 69 -4.35 3.89 -4.66
N LYS A 70 -3.03 3.80 -4.91
CA LYS A 70 -2.31 4.55 -5.93
C LYS A 70 -1.74 3.69 -7.07
N LEU A 71 -2.01 2.39 -7.07
CA LEU A 71 -1.41 1.47 -8.04
C LEU A 71 -1.76 1.81 -9.49
N ASP A 72 -2.99 2.27 -9.78
CA ASP A 72 -3.37 2.64 -11.14
C ASP A 72 -2.58 3.85 -11.65
N GLU A 73 -2.35 4.85 -10.79
CA GLU A 73 -1.49 6.00 -11.10
C GLU A 73 -0.04 5.56 -11.31
N MET A 74 0.45 4.65 -10.47
CA MET A 74 1.81 4.09 -10.57
C MET A 74 1.99 3.24 -11.83
N LYS A 75 1.00 2.47 -12.27
CA LYS A 75 1.03 1.71 -13.53
C LYS A 75 1.21 2.65 -14.71
N ARG A 76 0.43 3.73 -14.79
CA ARG A 76 0.55 4.75 -15.84
C ARG A 76 1.96 5.38 -15.85
N SER A 77 2.46 5.74 -14.66
CA SER A 77 3.79 6.32 -14.51
C SER A 77 4.89 5.34 -14.93
N ALA A 78 4.79 4.07 -14.54
CA ALA A 78 5.75 3.04 -14.92
C ALA A 78 5.77 2.78 -16.44
N VAL A 79 4.61 2.71 -17.08
CA VAL A 79 4.49 2.55 -18.52
C VAL A 79 5.05 3.75 -19.26
N ALA A 80 4.69 4.97 -18.87
CA ALA A 80 5.20 6.19 -19.47
C ALA A 80 6.74 6.27 -19.39
N GLU A 81 7.31 5.92 -18.22
CA GLU A 81 8.76 5.85 -18.03
C GLU A 81 9.41 4.81 -18.97
N GLN A 82 8.81 3.63 -19.14
CA GLN A 82 9.32 2.58 -20.04
C GLN A 82 9.25 2.99 -21.51
N LEU A 83 8.24 3.75 -21.90
CA LEU A 83 8.06 4.26 -23.27
C LEU A 83 8.87 5.54 -23.53
N GLY A 84 9.42 6.19 -22.48
CA GLY A 84 10.11 7.47 -22.61
C GLY A 84 9.14 8.66 -22.83
N ILE A 85 7.90 8.53 -22.41
CA ILE A 85 6.83 9.51 -22.55
C ILE A 85 6.77 10.38 -21.30
N ASP A 86 6.61 11.69 -21.47
CA ASP A 86 6.36 12.65 -20.39
C ASP A 86 4.86 12.68 -20.06
N LEU A 87 4.47 11.85 -19.06
CA LEU A 87 3.06 11.68 -18.68
C LEU A 87 2.41 12.99 -18.22
N GLU A 88 3.14 13.86 -17.50
CA GLU A 88 2.58 15.15 -17.05
C GLU A 88 2.26 16.04 -18.25
N LYS A 89 3.14 16.09 -19.25
CA LYS A 89 2.96 16.87 -20.46
C LYS A 89 1.75 16.41 -21.26
N ILE A 90 1.65 15.09 -21.54
CA ILE A 90 0.55 14.55 -22.35
C ILE A 90 -0.81 14.63 -21.64
N THR A 91 -0.81 14.47 -20.31
CA THR A 91 -2.05 14.62 -19.52
C THR A 91 -2.54 16.07 -19.53
N ALA A 92 -1.65 17.05 -19.33
CA ALA A 92 -2.00 18.47 -19.39
C ALA A 92 -2.54 18.87 -20.78
N ALA A 93 -1.89 18.40 -21.85
CA ALA A 93 -2.35 18.67 -23.21
C ALA A 93 -3.74 18.05 -23.51
N ALA A 94 -4.00 16.84 -23.01
CA ALA A 94 -5.30 16.19 -23.15
C ALA A 94 -6.41 16.92 -22.36
N GLU A 95 -6.11 17.44 -21.17
CA GLU A 95 -7.04 18.26 -20.39
C GLU A 95 -7.36 19.59 -21.09
N GLU A 96 -6.34 20.29 -21.61
CA GLU A 96 -6.52 21.53 -22.37
C GLU A 96 -7.38 21.29 -23.61
N ALA A 97 -7.13 20.23 -24.38
CA ALA A 97 -7.92 19.88 -25.56
C ALA A 97 -9.39 19.55 -25.22
N GLN A 98 -9.65 18.91 -24.09
CA GLN A 98 -11.01 18.62 -23.61
C GLN A 98 -11.75 19.91 -23.19
N GLU A 99 -11.06 20.83 -22.50
CA GLU A 99 -11.64 22.13 -22.12
C GLU A 99 -11.97 22.99 -23.34
N GLU A 100 -11.08 23.00 -24.34
CA GLU A 100 -11.33 23.74 -25.62
C GLU A 100 -12.51 23.13 -26.38
N GLN A 101 -12.63 21.79 -26.45
CA GLN A 101 -13.76 21.11 -27.07
C GLN A 101 -15.08 21.36 -26.34
N ALA A 102 -15.06 21.38 -25.02
CA ALA A 102 -16.24 21.70 -24.20
C ALA A 102 -16.68 23.14 -24.41
N ALA A 103 -15.76 24.11 -24.46
CA ALA A 103 -16.03 25.51 -24.73
C ALA A 103 -16.56 25.73 -26.15
N ALA A 104 -16.01 25.03 -27.15
CA ALA A 104 -16.49 25.10 -28.55
C ALA A 104 -17.90 24.51 -28.72
N GLN A 105 -18.29 23.52 -27.93
CA GLN A 105 -19.64 22.95 -27.93
C GLN A 105 -20.67 23.90 -27.28
N GLU A 106 -20.29 24.69 -26.29
CA GLU A 106 -21.16 25.73 -25.71
C GLU A 106 -21.35 26.93 -26.63
N GLU A 107 -20.34 27.32 -27.41
CA GLU A 107 -20.43 28.41 -28.38
C GLU A 107 -21.13 28.03 -29.69
N ASN A 108 -21.13 26.75 -30.09
CA ASN A 108 -21.65 26.27 -31.38
C ASN A 108 -23.15 25.94 -31.36
N SER A 109 -23.96 26.70 -30.62
CA SER A 109 -25.40 26.81 -30.89
C SER A 109 -25.74 27.83 -31.99
N GLY A 110 -24.80 28.30 -32.76
CA GLY A 110 -24.98 29.26 -33.86
C GLY A 110 -23.77 29.40 -34.81
N GLU A 111 -23.98 28.87 -36.03
CA GLU A 111 -23.26 29.12 -37.27
C GLU A 111 -21.87 28.49 -37.52
N GLU A 112 -21.83 27.70 -38.61
CA GLU A 112 -20.65 27.13 -39.25
C GLU A 112 -19.64 28.21 -39.64
N ASN A 113 -18.37 28.04 -39.27
CA ASN A 113 -17.25 28.45 -40.14
C ASN A 113 -15.98 27.70 -39.77
N ALA A 114 -15.47 26.94 -40.73
CA ALA A 114 -14.21 26.22 -40.64
C ALA A 114 -13.03 27.20 -40.72
N ALA A 115 -12.10 27.07 -39.77
CA ALA A 115 -10.73 27.56 -39.90
C ALA A 115 -9.77 26.53 -39.38
N GLU A 116 -9.14 25.77 -40.30
CA GLU A 116 -8.01 24.91 -40.06
C GLU A 116 -6.83 25.75 -39.54
N SER A 117 -6.25 25.35 -38.41
CA SER A 117 -4.93 25.84 -38.03
C SER A 117 -4.13 24.74 -37.31
N GLY A 118 -2.87 24.63 -37.63
CA GLY A 118 -1.84 23.64 -37.33
C GLY A 118 -1.54 23.29 -35.89
N SER A 119 -2.52 23.22 -35.00
CA SER A 119 -2.44 22.66 -33.65
C SER A 119 -3.01 21.24 -33.55
N GLU A 120 -3.68 20.73 -34.58
CA GLU A 120 -4.35 19.44 -34.59
C GLU A 120 -3.35 18.27 -34.54
N ASP A 121 -2.21 18.39 -35.22
CA ASP A 121 -1.24 17.30 -35.40
C ASP A 121 -0.47 16.96 -34.08
N ALA A 122 -0.15 17.97 -33.26
CA ALA A 122 0.53 17.76 -31.97
C ALA A 122 -0.43 17.22 -30.89
N SER A 123 -1.69 17.64 -30.90
CA SER A 123 -2.71 17.16 -29.97
C SER A 123 -3.18 15.73 -30.28
N GLU A 124 -3.15 15.32 -31.56
CA GLU A 124 -3.45 13.94 -31.95
C GLU A 124 -2.33 12.97 -31.49
N GLU A 125 -1.05 13.33 -31.66
CA GLU A 125 0.09 12.50 -31.21
C GLU A 125 0.11 12.34 -29.68
N GLU A 126 -0.11 13.41 -28.91
CA GLU A 126 -0.18 13.37 -27.45
C GLU A 126 -1.39 12.56 -26.94
N SER A 127 -2.50 12.60 -27.66
CA SER A 127 -3.69 11.79 -27.37
C SER A 127 -3.45 10.30 -27.64
N GLU A 128 -2.77 9.96 -28.75
CA GLU A 128 -2.39 8.57 -29.06
C GLU A 128 -1.39 8.00 -28.04
N GLU A 129 -0.41 8.81 -27.60
CA GLU A 129 0.52 8.44 -26.55
C GLU A 129 -0.19 8.16 -25.23
N LEU A 130 -1.16 8.97 -24.83
CA LEU A 130 -1.95 8.80 -23.63
C LEU A 130 -2.80 7.53 -23.69
N GLU A 131 -3.49 7.27 -24.82
CA GLU A 131 -4.23 6.04 -25.03
C GLU A 131 -3.33 4.80 -24.97
N GLN A 132 -2.12 4.89 -25.50
CA GLN A 132 -1.13 3.81 -25.43
C GLN A 132 -0.68 3.54 -23.98
N VAL A 133 -0.41 4.58 -23.21
CA VAL A 133 -0.05 4.47 -21.81
C VAL A 133 -1.18 3.82 -21.02
N ASP A 134 -2.41 4.29 -21.20
CA ASP A 134 -3.59 3.79 -20.50
C ASP A 134 -3.86 2.32 -20.83
N ALA A 135 -3.83 1.93 -22.10
CA ALA A 135 -4.05 0.56 -22.53
C ALA A 135 -2.98 -0.42 -21.98
N GLN A 136 -1.72 0.00 -21.92
CA GLN A 136 -0.67 -0.83 -21.34
C GLN A 136 -0.77 -0.87 -19.81
N ALA A 137 -1.09 0.25 -19.16
CA ALA A 137 -1.29 0.31 -17.71
C ALA A 137 -2.44 -0.58 -17.25
N GLU A 138 -3.57 -0.61 -17.97
CA GLU A 138 -4.70 -1.52 -17.72
C GLU A 138 -4.32 -3.01 -17.82
N SER A 139 -3.34 -3.33 -18.68
CA SER A 139 -2.86 -4.71 -18.83
C SER A 139 -1.85 -5.14 -17.76
N MET A 140 -1.26 -4.19 -17.04
CA MET A 140 -0.27 -4.42 -16.00
C MET A 140 -0.97 -4.85 -14.70
N SER A 141 -0.55 -5.97 -14.11
CA SER A 141 -1.05 -6.39 -12.80
C SER A 141 -0.49 -5.51 -11.66
N ASP A 142 -1.13 -5.55 -10.50
CA ASP A 142 -0.65 -4.86 -9.30
C ASP A 142 0.74 -5.39 -8.87
N ALA A 143 0.96 -6.70 -9.00
CA ALA A 143 2.26 -7.29 -8.72
C ALA A 143 3.35 -6.82 -9.70
N ASP A 144 3.03 -6.68 -10.98
CA ASP A 144 3.99 -6.21 -12.00
C ASP A 144 4.46 -4.78 -11.73
N VAL A 145 3.54 -3.86 -11.39
CA VAL A 145 3.93 -2.49 -11.11
C VAL A 145 4.77 -2.38 -9.83
N ILE A 146 4.43 -3.13 -8.79
CA ILE A 146 5.23 -3.15 -7.56
C ILE A 146 6.59 -3.76 -7.86
N ALA A 147 6.65 -4.88 -8.59
CA ALA A 147 7.90 -5.51 -9.03
C ALA A 147 8.80 -4.54 -9.81
N TYR A 148 8.20 -3.72 -10.69
CA TYR A 148 8.93 -2.68 -11.43
C TYR A 148 9.60 -1.66 -10.49
N TYR A 149 8.89 -1.16 -9.48
CA TYR A 149 9.46 -0.20 -8.54
C TYR A 149 10.48 -0.85 -7.60
N LEU A 150 10.20 -2.04 -7.05
CA LEU A 150 11.16 -2.77 -6.21
C LEU A 150 12.43 -3.13 -6.98
N GLY A 151 12.33 -3.46 -8.27
CA GLY A 151 13.46 -3.75 -9.14
C GLY A 151 14.42 -2.58 -9.35
N LYS A 152 14.03 -1.34 -9.03
CA LYS A 152 14.93 -0.17 -9.03
C LYS A 152 15.89 -0.17 -7.83
N HIS A 153 15.65 -1.03 -6.84
CA HIS A 153 16.41 -1.14 -5.60
C HIS A 153 17.09 -2.52 -5.48
N PRO A 154 18.19 -2.77 -6.21
CA PRO A 154 18.84 -4.08 -6.21
C PRO A 154 19.45 -4.49 -4.87
N GLU A 155 19.62 -3.55 -3.95
CA GLU A 155 20.13 -3.77 -2.59
C GLU A 155 18.99 -3.91 -1.56
N LEU A 156 17.73 -4.03 -1.99
CA LEU A 156 16.57 -4.21 -1.13
C LEU A 156 16.73 -5.49 -0.31
N LYS A 157 16.61 -5.37 1.01
CA LYS A 157 16.76 -6.48 1.96
C LYS A 157 15.47 -6.85 2.68
N GLY A 158 14.50 -5.94 2.73
CA GLY A 158 13.27 -6.18 3.45
C GLY A 158 12.05 -5.53 2.80
N CYS A 159 10.89 -6.12 3.02
CA CYS A 159 9.60 -5.60 2.61
C CYS A 159 8.57 -5.78 3.72
N PHE A 160 7.76 -4.77 3.99
CA PHE A 160 6.70 -4.82 5.00
C PHE A 160 5.34 -4.51 4.39
N GLY A 161 4.39 -5.45 4.50
CA GLY A 161 2.98 -5.25 4.14
C GLY A 161 2.15 -4.82 5.35
N THR A 162 1.38 -3.75 5.23
CA THR A 162 0.66 -3.16 6.37
C THR A 162 -0.71 -3.80 6.65
N ASN A 163 -1.16 -4.77 5.83
CA ASN A 163 -2.30 -5.64 6.08
C ASN A 163 -2.15 -6.95 5.29
N ASP A 164 -3.15 -7.84 5.36
CA ASP A 164 -3.15 -9.10 4.64
C ASP A 164 -2.92 -8.91 3.12
N ALA A 165 -3.76 -8.14 2.46
CA ALA A 165 -3.69 -7.94 1.01
C ALA A 165 -2.34 -7.33 0.56
N SER A 166 -1.82 -6.33 1.28
CA SER A 166 -0.53 -5.71 0.96
C SER A 166 0.65 -6.66 1.21
N THR A 167 0.56 -7.55 2.21
CA THR A 167 1.58 -8.58 2.46
C THR A 167 1.62 -9.60 1.32
N GLN A 168 0.46 -10.12 0.92
CA GLN A 168 0.38 -11.09 -0.19
C GLN A 168 0.82 -10.48 -1.53
N LEU A 169 0.49 -9.21 -1.73
CA LEU A 169 0.92 -8.49 -2.92
C LEU A 169 2.43 -8.24 -2.93
N ALA A 170 3.04 -7.99 -1.77
CA ALA A 170 4.51 -7.92 -1.63
C ALA A 170 5.17 -9.24 -2.04
N VAL A 171 4.68 -10.38 -1.53
CA VAL A 171 5.17 -11.72 -1.92
C VAL A 171 5.08 -11.93 -3.42
N SER A 172 3.91 -11.65 -4.01
CA SER A 172 3.68 -11.81 -5.46
C SER A 172 4.58 -10.91 -6.31
N ALA A 173 4.82 -9.68 -5.86
CA ALA A 173 5.69 -8.73 -6.55
C ALA A 173 7.17 -9.14 -6.48
N LEU A 174 7.62 -9.64 -5.33
CA LEU A 174 8.99 -10.13 -5.16
C LEU A 174 9.26 -11.39 -5.99
N ASP A 175 8.27 -12.29 -6.12
CA ASP A 175 8.35 -13.45 -7.03
C ASP A 175 8.46 -12.98 -8.48
N THR A 176 7.62 -12.03 -8.91
CA THR A 176 7.68 -11.41 -10.25
C THR A 176 9.02 -10.74 -10.52
N ALA A 177 9.60 -10.06 -9.52
CA ALA A 177 10.90 -9.41 -9.61
C ALA A 177 12.08 -10.39 -9.52
N GLY A 178 11.85 -11.67 -9.16
CA GLY A 178 12.90 -12.66 -8.91
C GLY A 178 13.75 -12.36 -7.67
N MET A 179 13.15 -11.73 -6.66
CA MET A 179 13.82 -11.26 -5.43
C MET A 179 13.41 -12.06 -4.17
N THR A 180 12.58 -13.07 -4.28
CA THR A 180 12.00 -13.84 -3.15
C THR A 180 13.06 -14.34 -2.16
N ASP A 181 14.17 -14.90 -2.66
CA ASP A 181 15.23 -15.47 -1.81
C ASP A 181 16.14 -14.39 -1.17
N ALA A 182 16.04 -13.14 -1.61
CA ALA A 182 16.94 -12.06 -1.22
C ALA A 182 16.30 -11.05 -0.24
N VAL A 183 14.97 -11.04 -0.15
CA VAL A 183 14.22 -10.02 0.59
C VAL A 183 13.39 -10.68 1.69
N THR A 184 13.64 -10.27 2.93
CA THR A 184 12.83 -10.66 4.10
C THR A 184 11.46 -9.99 4.03
N VAL A 185 10.39 -10.76 4.13
CA VAL A 185 9.02 -10.24 4.09
C VAL A 185 8.36 -10.34 5.44
N MET A 186 7.88 -9.23 5.94
CA MET A 186 7.05 -9.19 7.14
C MET A 186 5.71 -8.51 6.85
N GLY A 187 4.70 -8.87 7.63
CA GLY A 187 3.36 -8.38 7.36
C GLY A 187 2.53 -8.13 8.61
N PHE A 188 1.30 -7.76 8.36
CA PHE A 188 0.30 -7.44 9.36
C PHE A 188 -0.95 -8.29 9.10
N ASP A 189 -1.63 -8.75 10.15
CA ASP A 189 -2.76 -9.68 10.16
C ASP A 189 -2.34 -11.16 10.03
N ALA A 190 -3.31 -12.09 9.95
CA ALA A 190 -3.08 -13.53 9.87
C ALA A 190 -4.22 -14.22 9.11
N GLY A 191 -4.46 -13.82 7.87
CA GLY A 191 -5.37 -14.51 6.97
C GLY A 191 -4.82 -15.88 6.54
N ALA A 192 -5.67 -16.75 6.04
CA ALA A 192 -5.30 -18.12 5.66
C ALA A 192 -4.13 -18.16 4.65
N ASP A 193 -4.14 -17.26 3.67
CA ASP A 193 -3.07 -17.18 2.67
C ASP A 193 -1.74 -16.68 3.28
N GLN A 194 -1.80 -15.73 4.24
CA GLN A 194 -0.62 -15.27 4.97
C GLN A 194 -0.02 -16.37 5.83
N LEU A 195 -0.85 -17.15 6.53
CA LEU A 195 -0.38 -18.28 7.32
C LEU A 195 0.26 -19.36 6.45
N ALA A 196 -0.30 -19.62 5.26
CA ALA A 196 0.31 -20.52 4.29
C ALA A 196 1.67 -19.98 3.79
N SER A 197 1.77 -18.67 3.53
CA SER A 197 3.03 -18.02 3.15
C SER A 197 4.06 -18.00 4.29
N LEU A 198 3.61 -17.90 5.54
CA LEU A 198 4.47 -18.03 6.70
C LEU A 198 4.98 -19.47 6.87
N GLU A 199 4.13 -20.47 6.64
CA GLU A 199 4.51 -21.89 6.70
C GLU A 199 5.51 -22.25 5.59
N SER A 200 5.31 -21.73 4.36
CA SER A 200 6.22 -21.96 3.23
C SER A 200 7.55 -21.20 3.36
N GLY A 201 7.58 -20.10 4.12
CA GLY A 201 8.75 -19.24 4.27
C GLY A 201 8.81 -18.09 3.25
N ASP A 202 7.71 -17.83 2.52
CA ASP A 202 7.58 -16.65 1.65
C ASP A 202 7.31 -15.37 2.47
N VAL A 203 6.82 -15.54 3.71
CA VAL A 203 6.70 -14.52 4.74
C VAL A 203 7.48 -14.98 5.98
N ASP A 204 8.30 -14.10 6.55
CA ASP A 204 9.17 -14.42 7.68
C ASP A 204 8.50 -14.15 9.04
N GLY A 205 7.50 -13.28 9.07
CA GLY A 205 6.77 -12.98 10.31
C GLY A 205 5.60 -12.04 10.13
N LEU A 206 4.66 -12.13 11.07
CA LEU A 206 3.40 -11.40 11.06
C LEU A 206 3.13 -10.74 12.41
N VAL A 207 2.62 -9.52 12.37
CA VAL A 207 2.03 -8.84 13.53
C VAL A 207 0.53 -9.07 13.49
N VAL A 208 0.00 -9.79 14.45
CA VAL A 208 -1.41 -10.19 14.49
C VAL A 208 -2.17 -9.43 15.57
N GLN A 209 -3.19 -8.70 15.18
CA GLN A 209 -4.08 -7.99 16.10
C GLN A 209 -4.90 -8.97 16.95
N ASN A 210 -5.47 -8.49 18.04
CA ASN A 210 -6.36 -9.25 18.92
C ASN A 210 -7.84 -9.04 18.54
N PRO A 211 -8.41 -9.81 17.61
CA PRO A 211 -9.78 -9.63 17.16
C PRO A 211 -10.80 -9.86 18.29
N PHE A 212 -10.53 -10.80 19.19
CA PHE A 212 -11.38 -11.03 20.36
C PHE A 212 -11.39 -9.81 21.29
N GLY A 213 -10.21 -9.26 21.60
CA GLY A 213 -10.08 -8.06 22.44
C GLY A 213 -10.76 -6.86 21.80
N MET A 214 -10.63 -6.67 20.50
CA MET A 214 -11.29 -5.59 19.74
C MET A 214 -12.81 -5.69 19.83
N LEU A 215 -13.38 -6.88 19.59
CA LEU A 215 -14.82 -7.11 19.68
C LEU A 215 -15.33 -6.96 21.11
N TYR A 216 -14.62 -7.50 22.10
CA TYR A 216 -14.98 -7.38 23.51
C TYR A 216 -15.01 -5.92 23.97
N ALA A 217 -13.95 -5.16 23.68
CA ALA A 217 -13.87 -3.74 24.00
C ALA A 217 -14.98 -2.93 23.33
N THR A 218 -15.29 -3.23 22.08
CA THR A 218 -16.37 -2.58 21.31
C THR A 218 -17.74 -2.82 21.94
N VAL A 219 -18.05 -4.05 22.34
CA VAL A 219 -19.31 -4.39 23.02
C VAL A 219 -19.41 -3.68 24.38
N ILE A 220 -18.32 -3.65 25.14
CA ILE A 220 -18.29 -2.93 26.43
C ILE A 220 -18.50 -1.43 26.23
N ALA A 221 -17.85 -0.81 25.24
CA ALA A 221 -18.03 0.60 24.92
C ALA A 221 -19.47 0.91 24.51
N GLY A 222 -20.10 0.04 23.70
CA GLY A 222 -21.50 0.15 23.33
C GLY A 222 -22.44 0.07 24.54
N ALA A 223 -22.24 -0.90 25.43
CA ALA A 223 -23.03 -1.07 26.64
C ALA A 223 -22.89 0.15 27.58
N ARG A 224 -21.66 0.64 27.79
CA ARG A 224 -21.40 1.86 28.60
C ARG A 224 -22.09 3.09 28.03
N THR A 225 -22.13 3.21 26.71
CA THR A 225 -22.85 4.31 26.05
C THR A 225 -24.36 4.23 26.31
N VAL A 226 -25.00 3.07 26.24
CA VAL A 226 -26.41 2.86 26.53
C VAL A 226 -26.74 3.20 28.00
N LEU A 227 -25.80 2.88 28.89
CA LEU A 227 -25.94 3.18 30.33
C LEU A 227 -25.55 4.62 30.72
N GLU A 228 -25.21 5.45 29.73
CA GLU A 228 -24.72 6.83 29.92
C GLU A 228 -23.46 6.91 30.82
N ILE A 229 -22.66 5.85 30.84
CA ILE A 229 -21.35 5.79 31.49
C ILE A 229 -20.31 6.17 30.44
N GLY A 230 -19.42 7.11 30.74
CA GLY A 230 -18.37 7.55 29.81
C GLY A 230 -17.47 6.40 29.32
N ASN A 231 -16.94 6.54 28.11
CA ASN A 231 -15.95 5.65 27.51
C ASN A 231 -14.57 6.30 27.49
N GLU A 232 -13.54 5.48 27.44
CA GLU A 232 -12.22 5.91 27.01
C GLU A 232 -12.26 6.24 25.51
N ALA A 233 -11.48 7.21 25.08
CA ALA A 233 -11.42 7.59 23.66
C ALA A 233 -10.75 6.49 22.85
N GLU A 234 -9.76 5.81 23.45
CA GLU A 234 -8.97 4.77 22.83
C GLU A 234 -8.73 3.63 23.82
N VAL A 235 -8.81 2.40 23.34
CA VAL A 235 -8.52 1.17 24.09
C VAL A 235 -7.51 0.36 23.30
N ASP A 236 -6.33 0.19 23.86
CA ASP A 236 -5.33 -0.74 23.34
C ASP A 236 -5.83 -2.18 23.54
N THR A 237 -5.94 -2.93 22.46
CA THR A 237 -6.46 -4.31 22.46
C THR A 237 -5.38 -5.35 22.40
N GLY A 238 -4.12 -4.94 22.27
CA GLY A 238 -2.96 -5.81 22.16
C GLY A 238 -2.80 -6.49 20.80
N TYR A 239 -1.65 -7.10 20.63
CA TYR A 239 -1.24 -7.86 19.44
C TYR A 239 -0.30 -8.99 19.85
N VAL A 240 0.02 -9.88 18.91
CA VAL A 240 1.05 -10.90 19.07
C VAL A 240 1.96 -10.89 17.85
N TRP A 241 3.23 -11.24 18.06
CA TRP A 241 4.17 -11.56 16.99
C TRP A 241 4.07 -13.05 16.67
N VAL A 242 4.00 -13.36 15.38
CA VAL A 242 3.89 -14.74 14.89
C VAL A 242 4.96 -14.98 13.83
N ASP A 243 5.71 -16.05 14.00
CA ASP A 243 6.66 -16.58 13.02
C ASP A 243 6.62 -18.11 13.02
N GLN A 244 7.40 -18.76 12.16
CA GLN A 244 7.43 -20.23 12.06
C GLN A 244 7.77 -20.93 13.38
N SER A 245 8.46 -20.25 14.31
CA SER A 245 8.89 -20.88 15.57
C SER A 245 7.77 -20.96 16.61
N ASN A 246 6.74 -20.12 16.50
CA ASN A 246 5.69 -20.00 17.51
C ASN A 246 4.25 -20.13 16.97
N MET A 247 4.07 -20.23 15.64
CA MET A 247 2.74 -20.28 15.03
C MET A 247 1.88 -21.47 15.51
N GLU A 248 2.51 -22.56 15.96
CA GLU A 248 1.82 -23.75 16.48
C GLU A 248 1.52 -23.68 17.99
N ASP A 249 1.94 -22.64 18.69
CA ASP A 249 1.72 -22.50 20.12
C ASP A 249 0.24 -22.25 20.44
N ASP A 250 -0.33 -22.97 21.43
CA ASP A 250 -1.76 -22.88 21.80
C ASP A 250 -2.22 -21.45 22.11
N ASN A 251 -1.35 -20.63 22.69
CA ASN A 251 -1.64 -19.23 23.02
C ASN A 251 -1.58 -18.33 21.78
N ILE A 252 -0.83 -18.67 20.75
CA ILE A 252 -0.79 -17.97 19.46
C ILE A 252 -1.98 -18.38 18.60
N GLN A 253 -2.28 -19.66 18.53
CA GLN A 253 -3.43 -20.18 17.78
C GLN A 253 -4.77 -19.50 18.15
N ALA A 254 -4.90 -19.02 19.38
CA ALA A 254 -6.07 -18.27 19.82
C ALA A 254 -6.24 -16.89 19.14
N PHE A 255 -5.20 -16.36 18.52
CA PHE A 255 -5.22 -15.10 17.74
C PHE A 255 -5.38 -15.31 16.24
N LEU A 256 -5.05 -16.50 15.75
CA LEU A 256 -5.14 -16.82 14.32
C LEU A 256 -6.58 -17.12 13.97
N TYR A 257 -6.98 -16.66 12.81
CA TYR A 257 -8.34 -16.88 12.29
C TYR A 257 -8.24 -17.47 10.89
N GLU A 258 -8.88 -18.59 10.71
CA GLU A 258 -9.05 -19.29 9.45
C GLU A 258 -10.24 -18.72 8.65
#